data_5393468f321b53f6e8cf0a21fa44d129
#
_entry.id   5393468f321b53f6e8cf0a21fa44d129
#
_cell.length_a   1.000
_cell.length_b   1.000
_cell.length_c   1.000
_cell.angle_alpha   90.00
_cell.angle_beta   90.00
_cell.angle_gamma   90.00
#
_symmetry.space_group_name_H-M   'P 1'
#
loop_
_entity.id
_entity.type
_entity.pdbx_description
1 polymer ?
#
loop_
_entity_poly.entity_id
_entity_poly.type
_entity_poly.pdbx_seq_one_letter_code
_entity_poly.pdbx_strand_id
1 'polypeptide(L)'
;MDKSYVEGGRNKLSKTTLKVKKPDPKNNLSFGKPSQEIFRNKNQHAFDLTKEQMGGAYNIAEFLNECGNVIANTPINIDEKKMLSLLQIKYRWQKDWVHVLNHCGMVNEDFFELNGGYMNYIMWKRYYDMGFLTLMFNVLDLTEDLRELNEKLRPIRGSNTMANFYFSKGTETRRPSFDKHTHDYNVIVKPIYGKVHWKINGEDIIVDPVANPRNLIVVPAYTEHQVIASKEPKLSLTINLTA
;
A
#
# COMPACT_ATOMS: atom_id res chain seq x y z
N MET A 1 1.67 50.30 52.90
CA MET A 1 2.44 49.11 52.52
C MET A 1 1.43 48.03 52.15
N ASP A 2 1.10 47.99 50.92
CA ASP A 2 0.06 47.13 50.39
C ASP A 2 0.74 45.92 49.69
N LYS A 3 0.44 44.70 50.15
CA LYS A 3 0.92 43.48 49.56
C LYS A 3 -0.25 42.86 48.79
N SER A 4 -0.31 43.10 47.48
CA SER A 4 -1.20 42.39 46.60
C SER A 4 -0.58 41.01 46.27
N TYR A 5 -1.28 39.97 46.69
CA TYR A 5 -1.02 38.58 46.32
C TYR A 5 -1.66 38.33 44.92
N VAL A 6 -0.85 37.94 43.95
CA VAL A 6 -1.30 37.48 42.65
C VAL A 6 -1.56 35.97 42.78
N GLU A 7 -2.79 35.54 42.74
CA GLU A 7 -3.20 34.14 42.63
C GLU A 7 -2.87 33.61 41.25
N GLY A 8 -2.01 32.61 41.21
CA GLY A 8 -1.66 31.89 39.99
C GLY A 8 -2.83 31.02 39.50
N GLY A 9 -3.37 31.40 38.34
CA GLY A 9 -4.37 30.60 37.67
C GLY A 9 -3.86 29.22 37.26
N ARG A 10 -4.40 28.18 37.87
CA ARG A 10 -4.22 26.78 37.43
C ARG A 10 -4.97 26.59 36.11
N ASN A 11 -4.23 26.53 35.02
CA ASN A 11 -4.77 26.06 33.74
C ASN A 11 -5.26 24.60 33.92
N LYS A 12 -6.58 24.43 33.96
CA LYS A 12 -7.22 23.12 33.83
C LYS A 12 -6.97 22.63 32.40
N LEU A 13 -6.02 21.72 32.23
CA LEU A 13 -5.93 20.92 31.02
C LEU A 13 -7.29 20.18 30.84
N SER A 14 -8.08 20.62 29.87
CA SER A 14 -9.26 19.91 29.45
C SER A 14 -8.85 18.54 28.97
N LYS A 15 -9.29 17.50 29.66
CA LYS A 15 -9.21 16.13 29.15
C LYS A 15 -10.11 16.01 27.95
N THR A 16 -9.58 16.30 26.78
CA THR A 16 -10.25 15.95 25.51
C THR A 16 -10.17 14.45 25.39
N THR A 17 -11.18 13.76 25.92
CA THR A 17 -11.39 12.36 25.68
C THR A 17 -11.69 12.24 24.19
N LEU A 18 -10.75 11.76 23.40
CA LEU A 18 -10.98 11.32 22.04
C LEU A 18 -12.07 10.25 22.10
N LYS A 19 -13.31 10.66 21.85
CA LYS A 19 -14.41 9.71 21.63
C LYS A 19 -14.09 8.99 20.33
N VAL A 20 -13.45 7.83 20.45
CA VAL A 20 -13.38 6.86 19.35
C VAL A 20 -14.82 6.53 19.03
N LYS A 21 -15.35 7.05 17.92
CA LYS A 21 -16.65 6.63 17.40
C LYS A 21 -16.56 5.15 17.17
N LYS A 22 -17.34 4.36 17.93
CA LYS A 22 -17.55 2.95 17.60
C LYS A 22 -18.07 2.90 16.17
N PRO A 23 -17.52 2.03 15.29
CA PRO A 23 -18.04 1.88 13.94
C PRO A 23 -19.53 1.56 14.04
N ASP A 24 -20.35 2.30 13.29
CA ASP A 24 -21.78 2.05 13.18
C ASP A 24 -21.93 0.67 12.50
N PRO A 25 -22.55 -0.33 13.17
CA PRO A 25 -22.71 -1.66 12.60
C PRO A 25 -23.58 -1.68 11.33
N LYS A 26 -24.26 -0.59 11.01
CA LYS A 26 -25.03 -0.41 9.76
C LYS A 26 -24.23 0.21 8.63
N ASN A 27 -23.10 0.83 8.90
CA ASN A 27 -22.14 1.24 7.90
C ASN A 27 -21.15 0.09 7.72
N ASN A 28 -21.48 -0.85 6.85
CA ASN A 28 -20.52 -1.75 6.23
C ASN A 28 -19.59 -0.90 5.35
N LEU A 29 -18.75 -0.10 5.96
CA LEU A 29 -17.56 0.45 5.34
C LEU A 29 -16.64 -0.74 5.10
N SER A 30 -16.90 -1.44 4.00
CA SER A 30 -15.95 -2.44 3.55
C SER A 30 -14.61 -1.72 3.38
N PHE A 31 -13.59 -2.26 4.02
CA PHE A 31 -12.23 -1.77 4.03
C PHE A 31 -11.70 -1.46 2.65
N GLY A 32 -12.15 -2.21 1.66
CA GLY A 32 -11.83 -2.02 0.28
C GLY A 32 -12.41 -0.76 -0.36
N LYS A 33 -13.48 -0.15 0.19
CA LYS A 33 -14.10 1.00 -0.49
C LYS A 33 -13.22 2.24 -0.59
N PRO A 34 -12.60 2.73 0.47
CA PRO A 34 -11.72 3.89 0.35
C PRO A 34 -10.45 3.59 -0.44
N SER A 35 -9.85 2.42 -0.26
CA SER A 35 -8.69 2.03 -1.04
C SER A 35 -9.06 1.72 -2.50
N GLN A 36 -10.20 1.10 -2.77
CA GLN A 36 -10.70 0.88 -4.14
C GLN A 36 -11.05 2.20 -4.83
N GLU A 37 -11.66 3.17 -4.14
CA GLU A 37 -11.89 4.50 -4.71
C GLU A 37 -10.59 5.24 -4.97
N ILE A 38 -9.63 5.17 -4.07
CA ILE A 38 -8.29 5.74 -4.26
C ILE A 38 -7.59 5.05 -5.44
N PHE A 39 -7.65 3.73 -5.53
CA PHE A 39 -7.11 2.97 -6.65
C PHE A 39 -7.84 3.32 -7.95
N ARG A 40 -9.16 3.39 -7.96
CA ARG A 40 -9.94 3.79 -9.15
C ARG A 40 -9.57 5.19 -9.61
N ASN A 41 -9.60 6.18 -8.73
CA ASN A 41 -9.32 7.57 -9.11
C ASN A 41 -7.89 7.77 -9.63
N LYS A 42 -6.91 7.01 -9.12
CA LYS A 42 -5.52 7.10 -9.58
C LYS A 42 -5.21 6.23 -10.78
N ASN A 43 -5.97 5.16 -10.97
CA ASN A 43 -5.85 4.25 -12.10
C ASN A 43 -6.72 4.67 -13.30
N GLN A 44 -7.61 5.64 -13.14
CA GLN A 44 -8.57 6.03 -14.18
C GLN A 44 -7.86 6.43 -15.49
N HIS A 45 -6.70 7.07 -15.41
CA HIS A 45 -5.86 7.34 -16.59
C HIS A 45 -5.15 6.12 -17.18
N ALA A 46 -4.99 5.04 -16.41
CA ALA A 46 -4.44 3.78 -16.92
C ALA A 46 -5.51 2.91 -17.60
N PHE A 47 -6.79 3.16 -17.31
CA PHE A 47 -7.92 2.43 -17.88
C PHE A 47 -8.36 2.93 -19.25
N ASP A 48 -7.92 4.12 -19.67
CA ASP A 48 -8.30 4.73 -20.95
C ASP A 48 -7.55 4.16 -22.17
N LEU A 49 -6.66 3.18 -21.96
CA LEU A 49 -6.16 2.37 -23.07
C LEU A 49 -7.27 1.40 -23.49
N THR A 50 -8.08 1.81 -24.44
CA THR A 50 -9.20 1.04 -24.96
C THR A 50 -8.73 -0.27 -25.59
N LYS A 51 -9.60 -1.30 -25.55
CA LYS A 51 -9.42 -2.56 -26.27
C LYS A 51 -9.01 -2.37 -27.75
N GLU A 52 -9.30 -1.22 -28.32
CA GLU A 52 -8.95 -0.83 -29.71
C GLU A 52 -7.46 -0.54 -29.89
N GLN A 53 -6.78 -0.03 -28.87
CA GLN A 53 -5.33 0.22 -28.93
C GLN A 53 -4.51 -1.06 -28.75
N MET A 54 -5.09 -2.12 -28.21
CA MET A 54 -4.44 -3.41 -28.02
C MET A 54 -4.65 -4.39 -29.19
N GLY A 55 -5.26 -3.95 -30.30
CA GLY A 55 -5.25 -4.67 -31.59
C GLY A 55 -5.64 -6.13 -31.51
N GLY A 56 -6.86 -6.45 -31.03
CA GLY A 56 -7.51 -7.75 -31.21
C GLY A 56 -6.94 -8.91 -30.41
N ALA A 57 -7.77 -9.57 -29.63
CA ALA A 57 -7.58 -10.90 -28.99
C ALA A 57 -6.22 -11.18 -28.35
N TYR A 58 -5.73 -10.25 -27.51
CA TYR A 58 -4.64 -10.55 -26.61
C TYR A 58 -5.13 -11.59 -25.59
N ASN A 59 -4.48 -12.75 -25.58
CA ASN A 59 -4.77 -13.78 -24.58
C ASN A 59 -4.33 -13.26 -23.22
N ILE A 60 -5.29 -12.95 -22.32
CA ILE A 60 -5.01 -12.40 -20.97
C ILE A 60 -4.00 -13.27 -20.21
N ALA A 61 -4.08 -14.59 -20.39
CA ALA A 61 -3.13 -15.51 -19.74
C ALA A 61 -1.71 -15.34 -20.27
N GLU A 62 -1.55 -15.12 -21.56
CA GLU A 62 -0.26 -14.87 -22.21
C GLU A 62 0.33 -13.53 -21.75
N PHE A 63 -0.48 -12.49 -21.74
CA PHE A 63 -0.10 -11.17 -21.22
C PHE A 63 0.34 -11.20 -19.76
N LEU A 64 -0.43 -11.87 -18.89
CA LEU A 64 -0.07 -12.01 -17.47
C LEU A 64 1.20 -12.82 -17.29
N ASN A 65 1.40 -13.86 -18.12
CA ASN A 65 2.60 -14.69 -18.10
C ASN A 65 3.84 -13.90 -18.54
N GLU A 66 3.73 -13.10 -19.59
CA GLU A 66 4.81 -12.24 -20.09
C GLU A 66 5.20 -11.18 -19.05
N CYS A 67 4.23 -10.45 -18.50
CA CYS A 67 4.46 -9.52 -17.40
C CYS A 67 5.07 -10.22 -16.17
N GLY A 68 4.53 -11.36 -15.79
CA GLY A 68 4.99 -12.16 -14.68
C GLY A 68 6.46 -12.59 -14.85
N ASN A 69 6.85 -13.02 -16.03
CA ASN A 69 8.24 -13.38 -16.33
C ASN A 69 9.20 -12.19 -16.17
N VAL A 70 8.82 -11.01 -16.66
CA VAL A 70 9.63 -9.80 -16.48
C VAL A 70 9.76 -9.44 -15.00
N ILE A 71 8.63 -9.43 -14.27
CA ILE A 71 8.61 -9.09 -12.84
C ILE A 71 9.42 -10.09 -12.01
N ALA A 72 9.26 -11.39 -12.26
CA ALA A 72 9.98 -12.44 -11.55
C ALA A 72 11.49 -12.33 -11.73
N ASN A 73 11.94 -12.03 -12.96
CA ASN A 73 13.36 -12.04 -13.32
C ASN A 73 14.07 -10.69 -13.13
N THR A 74 13.36 -9.61 -12.81
CA THR A 74 13.98 -8.32 -12.47
C THR A 74 14.26 -8.28 -10.96
N PRO A 75 15.52 -8.29 -10.51
CA PRO A 75 15.85 -8.19 -9.09
C PRO A 75 15.47 -6.79 -8.57
N ILE A 76 14.97 -6.75 -7.34
CA ILE A 76 14.67 -5.49 -6.63
C ILE A 76 15.38 -5.56 -5.29
N ASN A 77 16.43 -4.76 -5.13
CA ASN A 77 17.32 -4.78 -3.99
C ASN A 77 16.93 -3.70 -2.98
N ILE A 78 15.84 -3.93 -2.27
CA ILE A 78 15.33 -3.06 -1.23
C ILE A 78 15.16 -3.88 0.06
N ASP A 79 15.96 -3.58 1.05
CA ASP A 79 15.79 -4.05 2.43
C ASP A 79 14.99 -3.04 3.26
N GLU A 80 14.70 -3.39 4.51
CA GLU A 80 13.98 -2.51 5.43
C GLU A 80 14.69 -1.17 5.64
N LYS A 81 16.02 -1.18 5.76
CA LYS A 81 16.83 0.03 5.97
C LYS A 81 16.72 0.98 4.78
N LYS A 82 16.86 0.44 3.57
CA LYS A 82 16.70 1.23 2.33
C LYS A 82 15.28 1.77 2.22
N MET A 83 14.27 0.96 2.56
CA MET A 83 12.88 1.38 2.55
C MET A 83 12.63 2.54 3.52
N LEU A 84 13.13 2.46 4.74
CA LEU A 84 13.04 3.54 5.73
C LEU A 84 13.75 4.81 5.26
N SER A 85 14.87 4.68 4.54
CA SER A 85 15.58 5.84 3.95
C SER A 85 14.77 6.50 2.83
N LEU A 86 14.10 5.72 1.98
CA LEU A 86 13.23 6.24 0.92
C LEU A 86 12.06 7.05 1.48
N LEU A 87 11.52 6.62 2.64
CA LEU A 87 10.45 7.33 3.33
C LEU A 87 10.87 8.66 3.98
N GLN A 88 12.18 8.90 4.12
CA GLN A 88 12.71 10.19 4.59
C GLN A 88 12.79 11.26 3.50
N ILE A 89 12.52 10.92 2.24
CA ILE A 89 12.50 11.90 1.13
C ILE A 89 11.25 12.78 1.28
N LYS A 90 11.41 13.90 2.01
CA LYS A 90 10.30 14.73 2.48
C LYS A 90 9.30 15.10 1.39
N TYR A 91 9.76 15.65 0.29
CA TYR A 91 8.89 16.19 -0.76
C TYR A 91 8.30 15.11 -1.69
N ARG A 92 8.67 13.86 -1.51
CA ARG A 92 8.14 12.73 -2.29
C ARG A 92 6.79 12.26 -1.76
N TRP A 93 6.59 12.32 -0.45
CA TRP A 93 5.45 11.70 0.21
C TRP A 93 4.41 12.74 0.62
N GLN A 94 3.43 12.94 -0.25
CA GLN A 94 2.26 13.76 -0.03
C GLN A 94 1.06 12.89 0.33
N LYS A 95 -0.01 13.52 0.79
CA LYS A 95 -1.25 12.87 1.23
C LYS A 95 -1.78 11.84 0.23
N ASP A 96 -1.65 12.10 -1.06
CA ASP A 96 -2.14 11.19 -2.10
C ASP A 96 -1.16 10.08 -2.48
N TRP A 97 0.07 10.12 -1.98
CA TRP A 97 1.13 9.20 -2.38
C TRP A 97 1.49 8.19 -1.31
N VAL A 98 1.00 8.37 -0.10
CA VAL A 98 1.22 7.45 1.01
C VAL A 98 -0.02 7.36 1.89
N HIS A 99 -0.42 6.15 2.25
CA HIS A 99 -1.49 5.88 3.20
C HIS A 99 -1.01 4.94 4.29
N VAL A 100 -1.52 5.12 5.49
CA VAL A 100 -1.28 4.22 6.60
C VAL A 100 -2.61 3.62 7.06
N LEU A 101 -2.69 2.30 7.07
CA LEU A 101 -3.87 1.58 7.52
C LEU A 101 -3.60 0.97 8.89
N ASN A 102 -4.48 1.25 9.83
CA ASN A 102 -4.43 0.63 11.15
C ASN A 102 -4.96 -0.82 11.10
N HIS A 103 -4.93 -1.53 12.23
CA HIS A 103 -5.38 -2.92 12.34
C HIS A 103 -6.88 -3.13 12.13
N CYS A 104 -7.66 -2.06 12.12
CA CYS A 104 -9.06 -2.08 11.72
C CYS A 104 -9.24 -1.60 10.29
N GLY A 105 -8.10 -1.23 9.64
CA GLY A 105 -7.90 -0.82 8.32
C GLY A 105 -8.44 0.54 7.96
N MET A 106 -8.66 1.33 8.91
CA MET A 106 -8.95 2.75 8.70
C MET A 106 -7.68 3.46 8.28
N VAL A 107 -7.80 4.32 7.29
CA VAL A 107 -6.71 5.19 6.86
C VAL A 107 -6.49 6.27 7.93
N ASN A 108 -5.24 6.39 8.39
CA ASN A 108 -4.80 7.49 9.24
C ASN A 108 -4.11 8.54 8.39
N GLU A 109 -4.42 9.80 8.64
CA GLU A 109 -3.87 10.94 7.90
C GLU A 109 -3.26 12.01 8.80
N ASP A 110 -3.24 11.82 10.11
CA ASP A 110 -2.75 12.78 11.10
C ASP A 110 -1.21 12.88 11.18
N PHE A 111 -0.51 12.11 10.36
CA PHE A 111 0.95 12.18 10.22
C PHE A 111 1.41 13.13 9.08
N PHE A 112 0.51 13.83 8.41
CA PHE A 112 0.88 14.85 7.44
C PHE A 112 1.08 16.21 8.11
N GLU A 113 2.06 16.97 7.60
CA GLU A 113 2.26 18.35 8.02
C GLU A 113 1.06 19.20 7.60
N LEU A 114 0.58 20.07 8.49
CA LEU A 114 -0.55 20.97 8.22
C LEU A 114 -0.26 21.92 7.05
N ASN A 115 1.00 22.36 6.93
CA ASN A 115 1.48 23.22 5.87
C ASN A 115 2.14 22.39 4.78
N GLY A 116 1.46 22.23 3.63
CA GLY A 116 2.01 21.56 2.45
C GLY A 116 1.63 20.09 2.27
N GLY A 117 0.99 19.46 3.26
CA GLY A 117 0.48 18.08 3.13
C GLY A 117 1.56 17.02 2.95
N TYR A 118 2.80 17.31 3.32
CA TYR A 118 3.90 16.35 3.27
C TYR A 118 3.93 15.45 4.51
N MET A 119 4.39 14.22 4.31
CA MET A 119 4.52 13.26 5.39
C MET A 119 5.56 13.71 6.43
N ASN A 120 5.15 13.76 7.69
CA ASN A 120 6.07 13.87 8.81
C ASN A 120 6.60 12.47 9.15
N TYR A 121 7.86 12.22 8.82
CA TYR A 121 8.48 10.91 9.01
C TYR A 121 8.45 10.41 10.47
N ILE A 122 8.62 11.31 11.45
CA ILE A 122 8.64 10.93 12.88
C ILE A 122 7.25 10.46 13.32
N MET A 123 6.21 11.14 12.89
CA MET A 123 4.82 10.75 13.19
C MET A 123 4.44 9.46 12.44
N TRP A 124 4.77 9.36 11.16
CA TRP A 124 4.57 8.15 10.38
C TRP A 124 5.29 6.94 11.03
N LYS A 125 6.53 7.13 11.48
CA LYS A 125 7.35 6.07 12.10
C LYS A 125 6.68 5.44 13.32
N ARG A 126 5.90 6.20 14.08
CA ARG A 126 5.12 5.66 15.21
C ARG A 126 4.10 4.63 14.76
N TYR A 127 3.39 4.89 13.67
CA TYR A 127 2.44 3.93 13.09
C TYR A 127 3.14 2.69 12.55
N TYR A 128 4.27 2.89 11.88
CA TYR A 128 5.09 1.77 11.44
C TYR A 128 5.54 0.89 12.62
N ASP A 129 6.00 1.50 13.71
CA ASP A 129 6.42 0.78 14.93
C ASP A 129 5.27 0.06 15.64
N MET A 130 4.05 0.53 15.45
CA MET A 130 2.81 -0.16 15.89
C MET A 130 2.40 -1.30 14.95
N GLY A 131 3.13 -1.54 13.88
CA GLY A 131 2.85 -2.59 12.91
C GLY A 131 1.74 -2.25 11.90
N PHE A 132 1.42 -0.97 11.74
CA PHE A 132 0.44 -0.54 10.74
C PHE A 132 0.99 -0.72 9.33
N LEU A 133 0.09 -0.98 8.39
CA LEU A 133 0.45 -1.14 6.99
C LEU A 133 0.59 0.23 6.32
N THR A 134 1.71 0.46 5.67
CA THR A 134 1.93 1.62 4.82
C THR A 134 1.77 1.22 3.35
N LEU A 135 0.93 1.96 2.63
CA LEU A 135 0.80 1.89 1.18
C LEU A 135 1.51 3.08 0.56
N MET A 136 2.33 2.82 -0.42
CA MET A 136 3.05 3.85 -1.16
C MET A 136 2.73 3.70 -2.64
N PHE A 137 2.25 4.77 -3.26
CA PHE A 137 1.78 4.76 -4.64
C PHE A 137 2.86 5.24 -5.61
N ASN A 138 2.78 4.75 -6.85
CA ASN A 138 3.64 5.16 -7.97
C ASN A 138 5.14 5.02 -7.64
N VAL A 139 5.55 3.83 -7.27
CA VAL A 139 6.90 3.57 -6.73
C VAL A 139 7.96 3.22 -7.78
N LEU A 140 7.58 3.08 -9.06
CA LEU A 140 8.50 2.59 -10.10
C LEU A 140 9.65 3.56 -10.45
N ASP A 141 9.63 4.77 -9.95
CA ASP A 141 10.70 5.78 -10.13
C ASP A 141 11.65 5.90 -8.92
N LEU A 142 11.36 5.19 -7.82
CA LEU A 142 12.07 5.38 -6.54
C LEU A 142 13.52 4.90 -6.55
N THR A 143 13.81 3.82 -7.27
CA THR A 143 15.15 3.25 -7.37
C THR A 143 15.48 2.87 -8.81
N GLU A 144 16.75 2.62 -9.07
CA GLU A 144 17.20 2.18 -10.40
C GLU A 144 16.58 0.84 -10.79
N ASP A 145 16.55 -0.14 -9.88
CA ASP A 145 15.95 -1.45 -10.11
C ASP A 145 14.46 -1.33 -10.52
N LEU A 146 13.73 -0.40 -9.88
CA LEU A 146 12.31 -0.16 -10.17
C LEU A 146 12.13 0.55 -11.52
N ARG A 147 13.01 1.48 -11.86
CA ARG A 147 13.00 2.12 -13.20
C ARG A 147 13.30 1.09 -14.28
N GLU A 148 14.29 0.23 -14.06
CA GLU A 148 14.62 -0.87 -14.98
C GLU A 148 13.42 -1.81 -15.18
N LEU A 149 12.73 -2.17 -14.09
CA LEU A 149 11.50 -2.95 -14.17
C LEU A 149 10.42 -2.23 -15.01
N ASN A 150 10.23 -0.93 -14.78
CA ASN A 150 9.27 -0.13 -15.55
C ASN A 150 9.60 -0.10 -17.05
N GLU A 151 10.86 0.10 -17.39
CA GLU A 151 11.32 0.09 -18.80
C GLU A 151 11.10 -1.28 -19.47
N LYS A 152 11.33 -2.37 -18.74
CA LYS A 152 11.09 -3.73 -19.26
C LYS A 152 9.60 -4.05 -19.42
N LEU A 153 8.73 -3.49 -18.59
CA LEU A 153 7.28 -3.67 -18.68
C LEU A 153 6.63 -2.81 -19.77
N ARG A 154 7.23 -1.65 -20.09
CA ARG A 154 6.67 -0.68 -21.02
C ARG A 154 6.32 -1.26 -22.40
N PRO A 155 7.16 -2.10 -23.06
CA PRO A 155 6.82 -2.69 -24.35
C PRO A 155 5.60 -3.61 -24.31
N ILE A 156 5.35 -4.24 -23.16
CA ILE A 156 4.25 -5.20 -22.97
C ILE A 156 2.93 -4.48 -22.65
N ARG A 157 2.99 -3.39 -21.88
CA ARG A 157 1.83 -2.71 -21.29
C ARG A 157 1.50 -1.35 -21.85
N GLY A 158 2.42 -0.76 -22.61
CA GLY A 158 2.34 0.67 -22.90
C GLY A 158 2.82 1.54 -21.73
N SER A 159 2.55 2.86 -21.77
CA SER A 159 3.25 3.86 -20.95
C SER A 159 2.90 3.92 -19.45
N ASN A 160 1.79 3.38 -19.03
CA ASN A 160 1.27 3.63 -17.66
C ASN A 160 1.24 2.39 -16.78
N THR A 161 2.40 1.99 -16.25
CA THR A 161 2.46 0.95 -15.22
C THR A 161 2.26 1.58 -13.85
N MET A 162 1.20 1.20 -13.15
CA MET A 162 1.02 1.59 -11.75
C MET A 162 1.51 0.49 -10.84
N ALA A 163 2.42 0.84 -9.95
CA ALA A 163 2.92 -0.08 -8.96
C ALA A 163 2.96 0.59 -7.58
N ASN A 164 2.68 -0.20 -6.57
CA ASN A 164 2.56 0.27 -5.21
C ASN A 164 3.34 -0.64 -4.26
N PHE A 165 3.93 -0.05 -3.23
CA PHE A 165 4.50 -0.81 -2.14
C PHE A 165 3.50 -1.00 -1.01
N TYR A 166 3.50 -2.20 -0.46
CA TYR A 166 2.84 -2.56 0.79
C TYR A 166 3.93 -2.91 1.81
N PHE A 167 4.09 -2.05 2.79
CA PHE A 167 5.19 -2.05 3.74
C PHE A 167 4.69 -2.09 5.18
N SER A 168 5.18 -3.02 6.00
CA SER A 168 4.81 -3.15 7.41
C SER A 168 5.97 -3.73 8.21
N LYS A 169 6.11 -3.30 9.47
CA LYS A 169 7.02 -3.90 10.45
C LYS A 169 6.57 -5.29 10.91
N GLY A 170 5.29 -5.60 10.65
CA GLY A 170 4.65 -6.79 11.18
C GLY A 170 3.87 -6.50 12.47
N THR A 171 2.97 -7.41 12.83
CA THR A 171 2.12 -7.31 14.01
C THR A 171 1.76 -8.69 14.54
N GLU A 172 1.61 -8.82 15.85
CA GLU A 172 1.10 -10.06 16.47
C GLU A 172 -0.37 -10.33 16.13
N THR A 173 -1.11 -9.33 15.73
CA THR A 173 -2.50 -9.51 15.31
C THR A 173 -2.51 -10.11 13.91
N ARG A 174 -2.98 -11.35 13.77
CA ARG A 174 -3.20 -11.99 12.48
C ARG A 174 -4.50 -11.53 11.80
N ARG A 175 -4.88 -10.28 12.01
CA ARG A 175 -6.07 -9.72 11.38
C ARG A 175 -5.77 -9.41 9.91
N PRO A 176 -6.79 -9.47 9.05
CA PRO A 176 -6.64 -9.00 7.68
C PRO A 176 -6.19 -7.55 7.66
N SER A 177 -5.25 -7.22 6.76
CA SER A 177 -4.88 -5.82 6.50
C SER A 177 -5.97 -5.11 5.70
N PHE A 178 -6.78 -5.89 4.96
CA PHE A 178 -7.93 -5.44 4.18
C PHE A 178 -9.05 -6.46 4.31
N ASP A 179 -10.29 -6.00 4.20
CA ASP A 179 -11.42 -6.90 4.04
C ASP A 179 -11.35 -7.62 2.69
N LYS A 180 -12.08 -8.71 2.57
CA LYS A 180 -12.24 -9.41 1.30
C LYS A 180 -12.82 -8.47 0.26
N HIS A 181 -12.19 -8.43 -0.91
CA HIS A 181 -12.61 -7.57 -1.99
C HIS A 181 -12.22 -8.14 -3.36
N THR A 182 -12.72 -7.52 -4.40
CA THR A 182 -12.36 -7.77 -5.79
C THR A 182 -12.04 -6.45 -6.47
N HIS A 183 -11.32 -6.50 -7.57
CA HIS A 183 -11.17 -5.37 -8.48
C HIS A 183 -11.30 -5.82 -9.94
N ASP A 184 -11.53 -4.86 -10.81
CA ASP A 184 -11.78 -5.06 -12.24
C ASP A 184 -10.50 -5.07 -13.10
N TYR A 185 -9.34 -5.17 -12.46
CA TYR A 185 -8.02 -5.29 -13.09
C TYR A 185 -7.24 -6.46 -12.50
N ASN A 186 -6.25 -6.92 -13.26
CA ASN A 186 -5.35 -7.97 -12.80
C ASN A 186 -4.25 -7.39 -11.91
N VAL A 187 -3.72 -8.19 -10.99
CA VAL A 187 -2.64 -7.78 -10.10
C VAL A 187 -1.56 -8.85 -10.09
N ILE A 188 -0.31 -8.42 -10.18
CA ILE A 188 0.85 -9.26 -9.86
C ILE A 188 1.54 -8.67 -8.64
N VAL A 189 1.75 -9.53 -7.64
CA VAL A 189 2.46 -9.17 -6.40
C VAL A 189 3.80 -9.86 -6.37
N LYS A 190 4.87 -9.06 -6.23
CA LYS A 190 6.22 -9.53 -6.00
C LYS A 190 6.60 -9.26 -4.54
N PRO A 191 6.70 -10.28 -3.69
CA PRO A 191 7.32 -10.13 -2.38
C PRO A 191 8.79 -9.74 -2.53
N ILE A 192 9.23 -8.70 -1.82
CA ILE A 192 10.62 -8.22 -1.84
C ILE A 192 11.38 -8.78 -0.63
N TYR A 193 10.81 -8.62 0.56
CA TYR A 193 11.29 -9.29 1.77
C TYR A 193 10.12 -9.56 2.74
N GLY A 194 10.34 -10.54 3.64
CA GLY A 194 9.33 -11.03 4.56
C GLY A 194 8.25 -11.86 3.86
N LYS A 195 7.65 -12.77 4.61
CA LYS A 195 6.58 -13.62 4.09
C LYS A 195 5.31 -12.83 3.87
N VAL A 196 4.69 -13.02 2.73
CA VAL A 196 3.37 -12.48 2.43
C VAL A 196 2.33 -13.60 2.46
N HIS A 197 1.20 -13.31 3.07
CA HIS A 197 0.10 -14.25 3.21
C HIS A 197 -1.16 -13.63 2.62
N TRP A 198 -1.73 -14.32 1.66
CA TRP A 198 -2.98 -13.94 0.98
C TRP A 198 -4.00 -15.06 1.10
N LYS A 199 -5.26 -14.69 1.11
CA LYS A 199 -6.37 -15.61 0.81
C LYS A 199 -6.91 -15.25 -0.55
N ILE A 200 -6.96 -16.21 -1.47
CA ILE A 200 -7.51 -16.04 -2.82
C ILE A 200 -8.59 -17.10 -3.01
N ASN A 201 -9.82 -16.67 -3.27
CA ASN A 201 -11.00 -17.55 -3.30
C ASN A 201 -11.12 -18.45 -2.05
N GLY A 202 -10.69 -17.93 -0.90
CA GLY A 202 -10.72 -18.65 0.39
C GLY A 202 -9.50 -19.53 0.67
N GLU A 203 -8.64 -19.79 -0.32
CA GLU A 203 -7.42 -20.59 -0.17
C GLU A 203 -6.25 -19.73 0.35
N ASP A 204 -5.48 -20.29 1.29
CA ASP A 204 -4.30 -19.64 1.84
C ASP A 204 -3.10 -19.78 0.90
N ILE A 205 -2.53 -18.67 0.48
CA ILE A 205 -1.32 -18.58 -0.34
C ILE A 205 -0.24 -17.85 0.46
N ILE A 206 0.83 -18.55 0.78
CA ILE A 206 1.98 -18.00 1.50
C ILE A 206 3.19 -18.02 0.57
N VAL A 207 3.80 -16.86 0.36
CA VAL A 207 5.01 -16.73 -0.45
C VAL A 207 6.15 -16.20 0.42
N ASP A 208 7.26 -16.91 0.40
CA ASP A 208 8.51 -16.56 1.05
C ASP A 208 9.55 -16.18 -0.02
N PRO A 209 9.93 -14.91 -0.14
CA PRO A 209 10.90 -14.47 -1.15
C PRO A 209 12.32 -14.98 -0.86
N VAL A 210 12.64 -15.37 0.38
CA VAL A 210 13.94 -15.95 0.73
C VAL A 210 14.05 -17.37 0.18
N ALA A 211 12.96 -18.16 0.27
CA ALA A 211 12.94 -19.51 -0.26
C ALA A 211 12.94 -19.52 -1.79
N ASN A 212 12.21 -18.58 -2.41
CA ASN A 212 12.21 -18.41 -3.87
C ASN A 212 11.90 -16.96 -4.26
N PRO A 213 12.91 -16.17 -4.64
CA PRO A 213 12.76 -14.74 -4.98
C PRO A 213 12.00 -14.50 -6.29
N ARG A 214 11.73 -15.55 -7.07
CA ARG A 214 10.95 -15.47 -8.32
C ARG A 214 9.46 -15.74 -8.13
N ASN A 215 9.06 -16.22 -6.96
CA ASN A 215 7.65 -16.49 -6.70
C ASN A 215 6.84 -15.20 -6.69
N LEU A 216 5.73 -15.25 -7.41
CA LEU A 216 4.76 -14.17 -7.54
C LEU A 216 3.39 -14.66 -7.08
N ILE A 217 2.54 -13.72 -6.69
CA ILE A 217 1.10 -13.96 -6.54
C ILE A 217 0.41 -13.26 -7.70
N VAL A 218 -0.36 -14.00 -8.49
CA VAL A 218 -1.19 -13.45 -9.57
C VAL A 218 -2.63 -13.49 -9.12
N VAL A 219 -3.28 -12.34 -9.15
CA VAL A 219 -4.69 -12.18 -8.80
C VAL A 219 -5.42 -11.66 -10.04
N PRO A 220 -6.13 -12.53 -10.76
CA PRO A 220 -6.94 -12.11 -11.91
C PRO A 220 -8.03 -11.11 -11.51
N ALA A 221 -8.47 -10.31 -12.45
CA ALA A 221 -9.63 -9.43 -12.28
C ALA A 221 -10.84 -10.20 -11.74
N TYR A 222 -11.64 -9.54 -10.90
CA TYR A 222 -12.85 -10.11 -10.27
C TYR A 222 -12.62 -11.30 -9.33
N THR A 223 -11.38 -11.62 -9.01
CA THR A 223 -11.04 -12.68 -8.05
C THR A 223 -11.13 -12.17 -6.62
N GLU A 224 -11.92 -12.82 -5.77
CA GLU A 224 -12.02 -12.48 -4.34
C GLU A 224 -10.68 -12.75 -3.65
N HIS A 225 -10.17 -11.76 -2.96
CA HIS A 225 -8.92 -11.91 -2.24
C HIS A 225 -8.85 -11.04 -0.98
N GLN A 226 -7.92 -11.39 -0.11
CA GLN A 226 -7.66 -10.72 1.15
C GLN A 226 -6.18 -10.82 1.52
N VAL A 227 -5.61 -9.75 2.03
CA VAL A 227 -4.23 -9.73 2.55
C VAL A 227 -4.25 -9.98 4.04
N ILE A 228 -3.49 -10.97 4.50
CA ILE A 228 -3.36 -11.29 5.93
C ILE A 228 -2.11 -10.59 6.48
N ALA A 229 -2.25 -9.98 7.66
CA ALA A 229 -1.12 -9.32 8.32
C ALA A 229 -0.01 -10.33 8.66
N SER A 230 1.23 -9.93 8.43
CA SER A 230 2.42 -10.69 8.81
C SER A 230 2.83 -10.35 10.23
N LYS A 231 3.45 -11.31 10.93
CA LYS A 231 4.14 -11.05 12.21
C LYS A 231 5.51 -10.41 12.01
N GLU A 232 6.10 -10.62 10.86
CA GLU A 232 7.46 -10.18 10.52
C GLU A 232 7.43 -8.96 9.61
N PRO A 233 8.50 -8.15 9.59
CA PRO A 233 8.63 -7.07 8.61
C PRO A 233 8.49 -7.60 7.21
N LYS A 234 7.72 -6.90 6.38
CA LYS A 234 7.50 -7.28 4.98
C LYS A 234 7.43 -6.08 4.07
N LEU A 235 7.87 -6.30 2.85
CA LEU A 235 7.67 -5.41 1.71
C LEU A 235 7.20 -6.23 0.52
N SER A 236 6.15 -5.81 -0.12
CA SER A 236 5.74 -6.35 -1.42
C SER A 236 5.49 -5.23 -2.42
N LEU A 237 5.86 -5.48 -3.66
CA LEU A 237 5.53 -4.66 -4.81
C LEU A 237 4.28 -5.24 -5.47
N THR A 238 3.26 -4.42 -5.59
CA THR A 238 2.01 -4.77 -6.27
C THR A 238 1.92 -3.99 -7.56
N ILE A 239 1.78 -4.68 -8.67
CA ILE A 239 1.68 -4.11 -10.01
C ILE A 239 0.27 -4.34 -10.54
N ASN A 240 -0.43 -3.25 -10.82
CA ASN A 240 -1.79 -3.29 -11.35
C ASN A 240 -1.71 -3.36 -12.88
N LEU A 241 -2.36 -4.38 -13.44
CA LEU A 241 -2.35 -4.68 -14.85
C LEU A 241 -3.78 -4.61 -15.38
N THR A 242 -4.02 -3.64 -16.24
CA THR A 242 -5.25 -3.58 -17.04
C THR A 242 -5.04 -4.36 -18.32
N ALA A 243 -5.88 -5.33 -18.58
CA ALA A 243 -5.95 -6.01 -19.86
C ALA A 243 -6.93 -5.30 -20.78
#